data_6ca9bfe4d3df053c25da71c75965f81c
#
_entry.id   6ca9bfe4d3df053c25da71c75965f81c
#
_cell.length_a   1.000
_cell.length_b   1.000
_cell.length_c   1.000
_cell.angle_alpha   90.00
_cell.angle_beta   90.00
_cell.angle_gamma   90.00
#
_symmetry.space_group_name_H-M   'P 1'
#
loop_
_entity.id
_entity.type
_entity.pdbx_description
1 polymer ?
#
loop_
_entity_poly.entity_id
_entity_poly.type
_entity_poly.pdbx_seq_one_letter_code
_entity_poly.pdbx_strand_id
1 'polypeptide(L)'
;MSKVNVEEGNLVKMTIDMYGKIICLSDKSPVASGLDRSVYEVPEHPEVLLKLPKQKHERRLSLVEHYLHGRFPLLKTRGLMAEYKQYIATIHANDDALLEIPLPIMHGFVQTDIGPASVVEKICGHDGEIAPSIHNMIKNNIHSFIDLRALNRFADDLVKYKIITTDLNTRNVVFGTRNGRKQFVLVDGIGDNFALKIRHLSHHIRRRDQSRKLQRIAHALGFKWCKSKWIFYS
;
A
#
# COMPACT_ATOMS: atom_id res chain seq x y z
N MET A 1 21.53 21.38 -10.71
CA MET A 1 22.29 20.43 -9.87
C MET A 1 22.19 20.88 -8.41
N SER A 2 21.93 19.92 -7.51
CA SER A 2 21.95 20.06 -6.05
C SER A 2 20.64 20.50 -5.38
N LYS A 3 19.90 19.49 -4.89
CA LYS A 3 19.19 19.49 -3.60
C LYS A 3 18.56 18.09 -3.27
N VAL A 4 18.88 17.06 -4.05
CA VAL A 4 18.35 15.69 -3.85
C VAL A 4 19.19 14.89 -2.84
N ASN A 5 20.43 15.27 -2.56
CA ASN A 5 21.42 14.41 -1.88
C ASN A 5 21.32 14.31 -0.34
N VAL A 6 20.48 15.10 0.35
CA VAL A 6 20.44 15.05 1.82
C VAL A 6 19.40 14.07 2.33
N GLU A 7 18.26 13.95 1.65
CA GLU A 7 17.20 13.02 2.06
C GLU A 7 17.50 11.57 1.67
N GLU A 8 18.11 11.34 0.50
CA GLU A 8 18.52 9.99 0.08
C GLU A 8 19.62 9.42 0.99
N GLY A 9 20.58 10.24 1.42
CA GLY A 9 21.63 9.82 2.36
C GLY A 9 21.09 9.37 3.71
N ASN A 10 20.06 10.03 4.22
CA ASN A 10 19.40 9.65 5.47
C ASN A 10 18.57 8.36 5.31
N LEU A 11 17.86 8.18 4.21
CA LEU A 11 17.08 6.97 3.93
C LEU A 11 17.97 5.72 3.85
N VAL A 12 19.11 5.80 3.15
CA VAL A 12 20.05 4.68 3.01
C VAL A 12 20.69 4.34 4.35
N LYS A 13 21.12 5.33 5.14
CA LYS A 13 21.71 5.11 6.47
C LYS A 13 20.71 4.44 7.42
N MET A 14 19.48 4.89 7.40
CA MET A 14 18.37 4.41 8.20
C MET A 14 18.02 2.94 7.94
N THR A 15 17.95 2.57 6.66
CA THR A 15 17.67 1.19 6.28
C THR A 15 18.77 0.25 6.77
N ILE A 16 20.03 0.67 6.74
CA ILE A 16 21.17 -0.10 7.23
C ILE A 16 21.10 -0.30 8.75
N ASP A 17 20.69 0.70 9.53
CA ASP A 17 20.62 0.60 11.00
C ASP A 17 19.54 -0.37 11.49
N MET A 18 18.49 -0.63 10.69
CA MET A 18 17.46 -1.62 10.98
C MET A 18 17.88 -3.05 10.61
N TYR A 19 18.83 -3.23 9.69
CA TYR A 19 19.29 -4.54 9.26
C TYR A 19 20.26 -5.13 10.32
N GLY A 20 20.06 -6.42 10.60
CA GLY A 20 20.89 -7.15 11.57
C GLY A 20 20.45 -7.02 13.03
N LYS A 21 19.38 -6.27 13.31
CA LYS A 21 18.78 -6.21 14.66
C LYS A 21 17.38 -6.84 14.64
N ILE A 22 17.00 -7.46 15.77
CA ILE A 22 15.62 -7.89 15.98
C ILE A 22 14.86 -6.72 16.59
N ILE A 23 13.79 -6.27 15.91
CA ILE A 23 12.95 -5.17 16.38
C ILE A 23 11.90 -5.73 17.34
N CYS A 24 11.85 -5.24 18.57
CA CYS A 24 10.88 -5.68 19.57
C CYS A 24 9.53 -4.97 19.33
N LEU A 25 8.48 -5.74 19.02
CA LEU A 25 7.13 -5.30 18.80
C LEU A 25 6.08 -5.99 19.68
N SER A 26 6.46 -7.04 20.41
CA SER A 26 5.54 -7.80 21.28
C SER A 26 4.79 -6.92 22.28
N ASP A 27 5.45 -5.88 22.78
CA ASP A 27 4.88 -4.96 23.77
C ASP A 27 4.23 -3.71 23.13
N LYS A 28 4.24 -3.62 21.79
CA LYS A 28 3.69 -2.48 21.04
C LYS A 28 2.30 -2.79 20.50
N SER A 29 1.40 -1.83 20.57
CA SER A 29 0.10 -1.91 19.91
C SER A 29 0.23 -1.52 18.43
N PRO A 30 -0.41 -2.25 17.50
CA PRO A 30 -0.42 -1.87 16.10
C PRO A 30 -1.22 -0.57 15.91
N VAL A 31 -0.71 0.34 15.08
CA VAL A 31 -1.41 1.59 14.70
C VAL A 31 -2.55 1.34 13.71
N ALA A 32 -2.48 0.23 12.98
CA ALA A 32 -3.57 -0.25 12.13
C ALA A 32 -3.57 -1.78 12.09
N SER A 33 -4.75 -2.37 11.99
CA SER A 33 -4.92 -3.82 11.95
C SER A 33 -6.03 -4.17 10.96
N GLY A 34 -5.65 -4.85 9.88
CA GLY A 34 -6.55 -5.41 8.87
C GLY A 34 -6.86 -6.89 9.13
N LEU A 35 -7.46 -7.55 8.15
CA LEU A 35 -7.77 -8.98 8.23
C LEU A 35 -6.50 -9.85 8.27
N ASP A 36 -5.51 -9.50 7.45
CA ASP A 36 -4.33 -10.35 7.22
C ASP A 36 -3.04 -9.76 7.77
N ARG A 37 -3.03 -8.47 8.16
CA ARG A 37 -1.81 -7.73 8.53
C ARG A 37 -2.06 -6.81 9.72
N SER A 38 -1.00 -6.61 10.51
CA SER A 38 -0.88 -5.56 11.52
C SER A 38 0.22 -4.60 11.09
N VAL A 39 0.03 -3.31 11.37
CA VAL A 39 0.95 -2.22 11.01
C VAL A 39 1.44 -1.57 12.29
N TYR A 40 2.75 -1.39 12.40
CA TYR A 40 3.41 -0.81 13.56
C TYR A 40 4.26 0.39 13.16
N GLU A 41 4.33 1.38 14.02
CA GLU A 41 5.34 2.43 13.97
C GLU A 41 6.60 2.01 14.70
N VAL A 42 7.73 2.54 14.24
CA VAL A 42 9.03 2.39 14.90
C VAL A 42 9.46 3.79 15.34
N PRO A 43 9.47 4.11 16.64
CA PRO A 43 9.80 5.45 17.12
C PRO A 43 11.17 5.96 16.65
N GLU A 44 12.11 5.05 16.51
CA GLU A 44 13.47 5.34 16.04
C GLU A 44 13.52 5.68 14.54
N HIS A 45 12.46 5.33 13.80
CA HIS A 45 12.32 5.50 12.36
C HIS A 45 10.91 5.98 12.00
N PRO A 46 10.57 7.24 12.32
CA PRO A 46 9.21 7.75 12.19
C PRO A 46 8.70 7.86 10.75
N GLU A 47 9.59 7.77 9.76
CA GLU A 47 9.30 7.85 8.33
C GLU A 47 8.86 6.51 7.71
N VAL A 48 8.94 5.41 8.46
CA VAL A 48 8.53 4.08 7.98
C VAL A 48 7.48 3.43 8.86
N LEU A 49 6.81 2.46 8.26
CA LEU A 49 5.89 1.54 8.94
C LEU A 49 6.35 0.10 8.72
N LEU A 50 6.16 -0.72 9.74
CA LEU A 50 6.37 -2.17 9.64
C LEU A 50 5.02 -2.86 9.43
N LYS A 51 4.89 -3.60 8.33
CA LYS A 51 3.72 -4.43 8.05
C LYS A 51 4.06 -5.89 8.33
N LEU A 52 3.36 -6.48 9.28
CA LEU A 52 3.51 -7.89 9.64
C LEU A 52 2.28 -8.70 9.21
N PRO A 53 2.46 -9.86 8.58
CA PRO A 53 1.38 -10.82 8.42
C PRO A 53 0.88 -11.27 9.79
N LYS A 54 -0.44 -11.26 10.00
CA LYS A 54 -1.01 -11.81 11.25
C LYS A 54 -0.70 -13.28 11.37
N GLN A 55 -0.21 -13.68 12.53
CA GLN A 55 -0.03 -15.09 12.84
C GLN A 55 -1.40 -15.76 12.99
N LYS A 56 -1.52 -16.97 12.44
CA LYS A 56 -2.79 -17.66 12.24
C LYS A 56 -3.52 -18.17 13.48
N HIS A 57 -2.98 -17.96 14.70
CA HIS A 57 -3.70 -18.28 15.93
C HIS A 57 -4.98 -17.46 16.13
N GLU A 58 -5.09 -16.31 15.46
CA GLU A 58 -6.28 -15.45 15.52
C GLU A 58 -7.36 -15.77 14.47
N ARG A 59 -7.06 -16.64 13.51
CA ARG A 59 -8.03 -17.08 12.49
C ARG A 59 -8.45 -18.53 12.74
N ARG A 60 -9.76 -18.81 12.76
CA ARG A 60 -10.29 -20.17 12.61
C ARG A 60 -9.99 -20.65 11.18
N LEU A 61 -8.88 -21.35 11.01
CA LEU A 61 -8.53 -21.99 9.74
C LEU A 61 -9.38 -23.25 9.58
N SER A 62 -9.81 -23.54 8.34
CA SER A 62 -10.31 -24.86 8.02
C SER A 62 -9.19 -25.91 8.20
N LEU A 63 -9.56 -27.16 8.52
CA LEU A 63 -8.59 -28.26 8.67
C LEU A 63 -7.70 -28.42 7.44
N VAL A 64 -8.24 -28.17 6.25
CA VAL A 64 -7.52 -28.22 4.97
C VAL A 64 -6.47 -27.09 4.87
N GLU A 65 -6.81 -25.87 5.28
CA GLU A 65 -5.85 -24.74 5.30
C GLU A 65 -4.74 -24.98 6.32
N HIS A 66 -5.05 -25.55 7.48
CA HIS A 66 -4.06 -25.89 8.50
C HIS A 66 -3.05 -26.92 7.96
N TYR A 67 -3.52 -27.98 7.30
CA TYR A 67 -2.67 -29.00 6.68
C TYR A 67 -1.78 -28.42 5.57
N LEU A 68 -2.37 -27.65 4.65
CA LEU A 68 -1.64 -27.03 3.52
C LEU A 68 -0.57 -26.05 3.99
N HIS A 69 -0.85 -25.26 5.02
CA HIS A 69 0.12 -24.28 5.53
C HIS A 69 1.26 -24.92 6.35
N GLY A 70 1.01 -26.03 7.01
CA GLY A 70 2.07 -26.84 7.66
C GLY A 70 3.02 -27.45 6.64
N ARG A 71 2.48 -27.93 5.52
CA ARG A 71 3.26 -28.59 4.46
C ARG A 71 3.96 -27.62 3.51
N PHE A 72 3.39 -26.41 3.29
CA PHE A 72 3.89 -25.41 2.35
C PHE A 72 4.02 -24.02 3.01
N PRO A 73 5.12 -23.75 3.74
CA PRO A 73 5.33 -22.48 4.44
C PRO A 73 5.26 -21.25 3.53
N LEU A 74 5.65 -21.39 2.25
CA LEU A 74 5.61 -20.33 1.24
C LEU A 74 4.20 -19.81 0.95
N LEU A 75 3.14 -20.59 1.25
CA LEU A 75 1.76 -20.11 1.11
C LEU A 75 1.44 -18.97 2.08
N LYS A 76 2.10 -18.92 3.24
CA LYS A 76 1.92 -17.86 4.24
C LYS A 76 2.44 -16.50 3.78
N THR A 77 3.49 -16.49 2.96
CA THR A 77 4.15 -15.28 2.47
C THR A 77 3.72 -14.88 1.06
N ARG A 78 2.81 -15.65 0.44
CA ARG A 78 2.40 -15.47 -0.96
C ARG A 78 1.88 -14.05 -1.25
N GLY A 79 1.05 -13.49 -0.37
CA GLY A 79 0.53 -12.13 -0.52
C GLY A 79 1.63 -11.07 -0.46
N LEU A 80 2.54 -11.22 0.51
CA LEU A 80 3.69 -10.33 0.66
C LEU A 80 4.63 -10.38 -0.54
N MET A 81 4.90 -11.59 -1.05
CA MET A 81 5.74 -11.78 -2.23
C MET A 81 5.09 -11.24 -3.51
N ALA A 82 3.75 -11.34 -3.64
CA ALA A 82 3.03 -10.79 -4.78
C ALA A 82 3.09 -9.25 -4.78
N GLU A 83 2.93 -8.62 -3.61
CA GLU A 83 3.05 -7.17 -3.42
C GLU A 83 4.46 -6.70 -3.80
N TYR A 84 5.49 -7.35 -3.26
CA TYR A 84 6.88 -6.99 -3.53
C TYR A 84 7.28 -7.17 -4.99
N LYS A 85 6.87 -8.26 -5.63
CA LYS A 85 7.09 -8.47 -7.06
C LYS A 85 6.43 -7.40 -7.91
N GLN A 86 5.20 -7.02 -7.60
CA GLN A 86 4.51 -5.94 -8.31
C GLN A 86 5.23 -4.62 -8.13
N TYR A 87 5.65 -4.30 -6.90
CA TYR A 87 6.42 -3.09 -6.60
C TYR A 87 7.70 -3.03 -7.44
N ILE A 88 8.56 -4.05 -7.40
CA ILE A 88 9.80 -4.10 -8.17
C ILE A 88 9.53 -3.94 -9.66
N ALA A 89 8.55 -4.66 -10.21
CA ALA A 89 8.19 -4.56 -11.62
C ALA A 89 7.73 -3.15 -12.02
N THR A 90 7.02 -2.46 -11.12
CA THR A 90 6.54 -1.10 -11.36
C THR A 90 7.70 -0.10 -11.32
N ILE A 91 8.60 -0.19 -10.34
CA ILE A 91 9.77 0.68 -10.21
C ILE A 91 10.72 0.48 -11.39
N HIS A 92 11.10 -0.77 -11.68
CA HIS A 92 12.00 -1.07 -12.79
C HIS A 92 11.50 -0.57 -14.15
N ALA A 93 10.19 -0.49 -14.33
CA ALA A 93 9.60 0.07 -15.56
C ALA A 93 9.50 1.60 -15.56
N ASN A 94 9.80 2.30 -14.45
CA ASN A 94 9.55 3.74 -14.26
C ASN A 94 10.57 4.37 -13.30
N ASP A 95 11.86 4.13 -13.52
CA ASP A 95 12.97 4.48 -12.60
C ASP A 95 12.97 5.96 -12.15
N ASP A 96 12.61 6.89 -13.03
CA ASP A 96 12.65 8.34 -12.76
C ASP A 96 11.42 8.88 -11.99
N ALA A 97 10.43 8.02 -11.69
CA ALA A 97 9.13 8.47 -11.21
C ALA A 97 8.74 7.92 -9.82
N LEU A 98 9.70 7.51 -9.00
CA LEU A 98 9.48 6.80 -7.73
C LEU A 98 8.45 7.49 -6.82
N LEU A 99 8.56 8.81 -6.63
CA LEU A 99 7.66 9.58 -5.77
C LEU A 99 6.31 9.92 -6.43
N GLU A 100 6.19 9.77 -7.75
CA GLU A 100 4.93 9.97 -8.48
C GLU A 100 4.08 8.70 -8.51
N ILE A 101 4.72 7.52 -8.38
CA ILE A 101 4.02 6.24 -8.37
C ILE A 101 3.11 6.20 -7.13
N PRO A 102 1.80 5.94 -7.29
CA PRO A 102 0.84 5.97 -6.19
C PRO A 102 0.91 4.70 -5.30
N LEU A 103 2.13 4.27 -4.98
CA LEU A 103 2.47 3.19 -4.05
C LEU A 103 3.47 3.70 -3.02
N PRO A 104 3.45 3.22 -1.77
CA PRO A 104 4.49 3.54 -0.80
C PRO A 104 5.82 2.92 -1.24
N ILE A 105 6.93 3.58 -0.93
CA ILE A 105 8.26 3.01 -1.14
C ILE A 105 8.40 1.78 -0.25
N MET A 106 8.88 0.68 -0.83
CA MET A 106 9.19 -0.54 -0.10
C MET A 106 10.69 -0.64 0.12
N HIS A 107 11.11 -0.55 1.38
CA HIS A 107 12.53 -0.55 1.76
C HIS A 107 13.10 -1.95 1.95
N GLY A 108 12.27 -3.00 1.99
CA GLY A 108 12.70 -4.39 2.16
C GLY A 108 12.03 -5.06 3.36
N PHE A 109 12.78 -5.95 4.03
CA PHE A 109 12.26 -6.75 5.14
C PHE A 109 13.20 -6.71 6.33
N VAL A 110 12.64 -6.72 7.53
CA VAL A 110 13.37 -6.81 8.80
C VAL A 110 12.81 -7.94 9.64
N GLN A 111 13.64 -8.45 10.57
CA GLN A 111 13.22 -9.44 11.54
C GLN A 111 12.69 -8.73 12.78
N THR A 112 11.53 -9.16 13.27
CA THR A 112 10.98 -8.73 14.55
C THR A 112 10.84 -9.93 15.49
N ASP A 113 10.67 -9.69 16.77
CA ASP A 113 10.41 -10.72 17.78
C ASP A 113 9.10 -11.49 17.56
N ILE A 114 8.15 -10.90 16.81
CA ILE A 114 6.87 -11.53 16.45
C ILE A 114 6.79 -11.99 14.98
N GLY A 115 7.92 -11.98 14.25
CA GLY A 115 8.03 -12.48 12.88
C GLY A 115 8.58 -11.47 11.89
N PRO A 116 8.79 -11.88 10.61
CA PRO A 116 9.31 -10.99 9.58
C PRO A 116 8.30 -9.90 9.19
N ALA A 117 8.77 -8.68 9.06
CA ALA A 117 8.00 -7.50 8.66
C ALA A 117 8.52 -6.90 7.35
N SER A 118 7.62 -6.39 6.51
CA SER A 118 8.03 -5.49 5.43
C SER A 118 8.13 -4.06 5.94
N VAL A 119 9.21 -3.38 5.54
CA VAL A 119 9.47 -1.96 5.83
C VAL A 119 8.91 -1.15 4.67
N VAL A 120 7.97 -0.26 4.95
CA VAL A 120 7.33 0.58 3.93
C VAL A 120 7.32 2.03 4.36
N GLU A 121 7.32 2.94 3.40
CA GLU A 121 7.18 4.38 3.61
C GLU A 121 5.92 4.70 4.43
N LYS A 122 6.05 5.54 5.44
CA LYS A 122 4.92 6.14 6.16
C LYS A 122 4.40 7.32 5.34
N ILE A 123 3.22 7.17 4.78
CA ILE A 123 2.54 8.29 4.12
C ILE A 123 1.92 9.16 5.22
N CYS A 124 2.35 10.42 5.29
CA CYS A 124 1.89 11.36 6.31
C CYS A 124 0.80 12.29 5.78
N GLY A 125 -0.09 12.69 6.68
CA GLY A 125 -1.01 13.81 6.49
C GLY A 125 -0.28 15.16 6.55
N HIS A 126 -1.04 16.24 6.55
CA HIS A 126 -0.47 17.60 6.69
C HIS A 126 0.10 17.85 8.10
N ASP A 127 -0.40 17.13 9.09
CA ASP A 127 -0.03 17.19 10.51
C ASP A 127 1.20 16.34 10.88
N GLY A 128 1.76 15.61 9.90
CA GLY A 128 2.87 14.67 10.13
C GLY A 128 2.43 13.30 10.66
N GLU A 129 1.15 13.14 11.01
CA GLU A 129 0.58 11.87 11.42
C GLU A 129 0.31 10.95 10.22
N ILE A 130 -0.01 9.68 10.47
CA ILE A 130 -0.35 8.73 9.40
C ILE A 130 -1.53 9.28 8.58
N ALA A 131 -1.34 9.38 7.27
CA ALA A 131 -2.34 9.87 6.35
C ALA A 131 -3.66 9.08 6.48
N PRO A 132 -4.82 9.75 6.58
CA PRO A 132 -6.10 9.07 6.69
C PRO A 132 -6.45 8.34 5.40
N SER A 133 -7.04 7.15 5.53
CA SER A 133 -7.67 6.48 4.39
C SER A 133 -8.93 7.23 3.95
N ILE A 134 -9.34 7.06 2.69
CA ILE A 134 -10.63 7.59 2.20
C ILE A 134 -11.78 7.16 3.12
N HIS A 135 -11.75 5.91 3.60
CA HIS A 135 -12.74 5.40 4.55
C HIS A 135 -12.78 6.23 5.85
N ASN A 136 -11.62 6.53 6.44
CA ASN A 136 -11.53 7.34 7.65
C ASN A 136 -11.93 8.80 7.39
N MET A 137 -11.61 9.34 6.21
CA MET A 137 -12.06 10.67 5.81
C MET A 137 -13.59 10.77 5.73
N ILE A 138 -14.24 9.75 5.16
CA ILE A 138 -15.71 9.67 5.11
C ILE A 138 -16.29 9.55 6.51
N LYS A 139 -15.76 8.63 7.33
CA LYS A 139 -16.23 8.39 8.70
C LYS A 139 -16.15 9.64 9.57
N ASN A 140 -15.11 10.46 9.39
CA ASN A 140 -14.85 11.67 10.16
C ASN A 140 -15.43 12.94 9.49
N ASN A 141 -16.20 12.81 8.41
CA ASN A 141 -16.79 13.93 7.64
C ASN A 141 -15.77 14.95 7.11
N ILE A 142 -14.53 14.53 6.84
CA ILE A 142 -13.47 15.38 6.29
C ILE A 142 -13.22 15.12 4.79
N HIS A 143 -14.07 14.35 4.14
CA HIS A 143 -13.95 14.03 2.71
C HIS A 143 -14.25 15.21 1.77
N SER A 144 -14.88 16.29 2.26
CA SER A 144 -15.09 17.53 1.52
C SER A 144 -13.77 18.23 1.12
N PHE A 145 -12.67 17.93 1.82
CA PHE A 145 -11.32 18.44 1.50
C PHE A 145 -10.61 17.64 0.41
N ILE A 146 -11.26 16.61 -0.16
CA ILE A 146 -10.67 15.81 -1.25
C ILE A 146 -10.54 16.67 -2.50
N ASP A 147 -9.30 16.84 -2.97
CA ASP A 147 -9.02 17.45 -4.27
C ASP A 147 -9.38 16.47 -5.39
N LEU A 148 -10.43 16.80 -6.14
CA LEU A 148 -10.89 15.99 -7.28
C LEU A 148 -9.79 15.83 -8.35
N ARG A 149 -8.92 16.84 -8.52
CA ARG A 149 -7.76 16.75 -9.42
C ARG A 149 -6.76 15.73 -8.96
N ALA A 150 -6.47 15.68 -7.66
CA ALA A 150 -5.58 14.66 -7.09
C ALA A 150 -6.18 13.25 -7.24
N LEU A 151 -7.49 13.11 -7.06
CA LEU A 151 -8.18 11.83 -7.23
C LEU A 151 -8.16 11.37 -8.70
N ASN A 152 -8.33 12.28 -9.66
CA ASN A 152 -8.23 11.97 -11.08
C ASN A 152 -6.79 11.59 -11.47
N ARG A 153 -5.78 12.32 -10.98
CA ARG A 153 -4.36 11.91 -11.17
C ARG A 153 -4.10 10.49 -10.65
N PHE A 154 -4.60 10.16 -9.46
CA PHE A 154 -4.47 8.81 -8.91
C PHE A 154 -5.05 7.74 -9.85
N ALA A 155 -6.24 7.99 -10.42
CA ALA A 155 -6.86 7.07 -11.37
C ALA A 155 -6.02 6.90 -12.65
N ASP A 156 -5.46 8.00 -13.18
CA ASP A 156 -4.57 7.99 -14.33
C ASP A 156 -3.24 7.27 -14.03
N ASP A 157 -2.67 7.51 -12.86
CA ASP A 157 -1.41 6.91 -12.42
C ASP A 157 -1.52 5.39 -12.24
N LEU A 158 -2.66 4.86 -11.79
CA LEU A 158 -2.90 3.42 -11.76
C LEU A 158 -2.76 2.77 -13.15
N VAL A 159 -3.17 3.47 -14.21
CA VAL A 159 -3.06 3.01 -15.60
C VAL A 159 -1.66 3.26 -16.15
N LYS A 160 -1.13 4.49 -15.98
CA LYS A 160 0.19 4.94 -16.43
C LYS A 160 1.29 3.97 -15.95
N TYR A 161 1.30 3.70 -14.65
CA TYR A 161 2.30 2.82 -14.01
C TYR A 161 1.92 1.34 -14.02
N LYS A 162 0.87 0.96 -14.75
CA LYS A 162 0.40 -0.43 -14.91
C LYS A 162 0.19 -1.17 -13.58
N ILE A 163 -0.27 -0.44 -12.55
CA ILE A 163 -0.45 -1.01 -11.20
C ILE A 163 -1.53 -2.08 -11.23
N ILE A 164 -1.21 -3.24 -10.71
CA ILE A 164 -2.16 -4.34 -10.53
C ILE A 164 -2.58 -4.36 -9.07
N THR A 165 -3.89 -4.35 -8.86
CA THR A 165 -4.45 -4.37 -7.51
C THR A 165 -5.59 -5.37 -7.41
N THR A 166 -5.58 -6.17 -6.35
CA THR A 166 -6.67 -7.08 -6.01
C THR A 166 -7.73 -6.37 -5.18
N ASP A 167 -7.36 -5.40 -4.37
CA ASP A 167 -8.23 -4.79 -3.37
C ASP A 167 -8.16 -3.26 -3.36
N LEU A 168 -8.49 -2.64 -4.51
CA LEU A 168 -8.64 -1.18 -4.61
C LEU A 168 -9.99 -0.78 -3.99
N ASN A 169 -9.95 -0.21 -2.78
CA ASN A 169 -11.12 0.25 -2.03
C ASN A 169 -10.77 1.45 -1.14
N THR A 170 -11.77 2.05 -0.48
CA THR A 170 -11.61 3.25 0.35
C THR A 170 -10.72 3.07 1.58
N ARG A 171 -10.50 1.85 2.07
CA ARG A 171 -9.64 1.56 3.23
C ARG A 171 -8.17 1.49 2.85
N ASN A 172 -7.89 1.08 1.61
CA ASN A 172 -6.56 0.83 1.10
C ASN A 172 -5.96 2.03 0.36
N VAL A 173 -6.72 3.12 0.18
CA VAL A 173 -6.25 4.36 -0.44
C VAL A 173 -6.20 5.44 0.62
N VAL A 174 -5.02 6.01 0.87
CA VAL A 174 -4.78 7.11 1.80
C VAL A 174 -4.57 8.42 1.03
N PHE A 175 -4.87 9.56 1.67
CA PHE A 175 -4.62 10.88 1.12
C PHE A 175 -3.61 11.61 1.98
N GLY A 176 -2.41 11.78 1.46
CA GLY A 176 -1.30 12.36 2.21
C GLY A 176 -0.42 13.29 1.36
N THR A 177 0.69 13.71 1.96
CA THR A 177 1.68 14.60 1.34
C THR A 177 2.98 13.82 1.13
N ARG A 178 3.49 13.85 -0.09
CA ARG A 178 4.81 13.33 -0.46
C ARG A 178 5.55 14.40 -1.26
N ASN A 179 6.78 14.70 -0.88
CA ASN A 179 7.58 15.73 -1.53
C ASN A 179 6.81 17.06 -1.71
N GLY A 180 6.10 17.51 -0.66
CA GLY A 180 5.31 18.75 -0.66
C GLY A 180 4.02 18.71 -1.49
N ARG A 181 3.70 17.58 -2.14
CA ARG A 181 2.51 17.44 -3.00
C ARG A 181 1.47 16.52 -2.37
N LYS A 182 0.23 16.99 -2.30
CA LYS A 182 -0.91 16.16 -1.90
C LYS A 182 -1.25 15.14 -2.99
N GLN A 183 -1.35 13.87 -2.59
CA GLN A 183 -1.67 12.77 -3.50
C GLN A 183 -2.35 11.60 -2.80
N PHE A 184 -3.05 10.78 -3.59
CA PHE A 184 -3.58 9.51 -3.13
C PHE A 184 -2.54 8.41 -3.33
N VAL A 185 -2.42 7.52 -2.36
CA VAL A 185 -1.48 6.40 -2.37
C VAL A 185 -2.23 5.12 -2.02
N LEU A 186 -2.04 4.07 -2.81
CA LEU A 186 -2.57 2.74 -2.55
C LEU A 186 -1.61 2.01 -1.61
N VAL A 187 -1.98 1.87 -0.35
CA VAL A 187 -1.10 1.32 0.70
C VAL A 187 -1.24 -0.18 0.92
N ASP A 188 -2.28 -0.81 0.39
CA ASP A 188 -2.50 -2.27 0.49
C ASP A 188 -3.28 -2.81 -0.71
N GLY A 189 -3.33 -4.14 -0.85
CA GLY A 189 -4.03 -4.81 -1.96
C GLY A 189 -3.30 -4.71 -3.30
N ILE A 190 -1.98 -4.55 -3.27
CA ILE A 190 -1.09 -4.48 -4.45
C ILE A 190 -0.75 -5.90 -4.89
N GLY A 191 -0.62 -6.08 -6.22
CA GLY A 191 -0.29 -7.36 -6.82
C GLY A 191 -1.49 -8.25 -7.12
N ASP A 192 -1.23 -9.41 -7.70
CA ASP A 192 -2.24 -10.41 -8.04
C ASP A 192 -1.93 -11.73 -7.33
N ASN A 193 -2.78 -12.09 -6.38
CA ASN A 193 -2.68 -13.31 -5.60
C ASN A 193 -3.33 -14.53 -6.31
N PHE A 194 -3.97 -14.30 -7.47
CA PHE A 194 -4.61 -15.38 -8.22
C PHE A 194 -3.60 -16.25 -8.95
N ALA A 195 -3.82 -17.55 -8.94
CA ALA A 195 -2.95 -18.53 -9.58
C ALA A 195 -2.81 -18.31 -11.10
N LEU A 196 -3.82 -17.78 -11.75
CA LEU A 196 -3.88 -17.59 -13.21
C LEU A 196 -3.32 -16.26 -13.72
N LYS A 197 -2.92 -15.32 -12.86
CA LYS A 197 -2.32 -14.01 -13.24
C LYS A 197 -2.97 -13.31 -14.45
N ILE A 198 -4.27 -13.50 -14.65
CA ILE A 198 -5.01 -13.03 -15.85
C ILE A 198 -4.91 -11.51 -16.00
N ARG A 199 -4.81 -10.77 -14.89
CA ARG A 199 -4.66 -9.31 -14.89
C ARG A 199 -3.32 -8.83 -15.45
N HIS A 200 -2.28 -9.66 -15.38
CA HIS A 200 -0.98 -9.38 -16.01
C HIS A 200 -1.06 -9.53 -17.53
N LEU A 201 -1.88 -10.46 -18.03
CA LEU A 201 -1.95 -10.80 -19.45
C LEU A 201 -2.83 -9.85 -20.25
N SER A 202 -3.89 -9.26 -19.68
CA SER A 202 -4.84 -8.44 -20.41
C SER A 202 -5.03 -7.04 -19.80
N HIS A 203 -4.62 -6.02 -20.57
CA HIS A 203 -4.88 -4.61 -20.26
C HIS A 203 -6.37 -4.32 -20.14
N HIS A 204 -7.21 -4.89 -20.99
CA HIS A 204 -8.65 -4.67 -20.97
C HIS A 204 -9.32 -5.22 -19.72
N ILE A 205 -8.93 -6.42 -19.26
CA ILE A 205 -9.45 -7.03 -18.03
C ILE A 205 -9.06 -6.18 -16.83
N ARG A 206 -7.79 -5.77 -16.74
CA ARG A 206 -7.28 -4.91 -15.66
C ARG A 206 -8.04 -3.58 -15.61
N ARG A 207 -8.16 -2.88 -16.75
CA ARG A 207 -8.85 -1.59 -16.85
C ARG A 207 -10.33 -1.70 -16.47
N ARG A 208 -11.01 -2.77 -16.89
CA ARG A 208 -12.41 -3.03 -16.51
C ARG A 208 -12.57 -3.26 -15.01
N ASP A 209 -11.68 -4.03 -14.40
CA ASP A 209 -11.68 -4.29 -12.96
C ASP A 209 -11.40 -3.02 -12.15
N GLN A 210 -10.37 -2.27 -12.51
CA GLN A 210 -10.06 -0.97 -11.90
C GLN A 210 -11.23 0.01 -12.02
N SER A 211 -11.85 0.13 -13.19
CA SER A 211 -13.00 1.00 -13.40
C SER A 211 -14.16 0.70 -12.45
N ARG A 212 -14.49 -0.59 -12.23
CA ARG A 212 -15.54 -0.98 -11.28
C ARG A 212 -15.19 -0.57 -9.84
N LYS A 213 -13.93 -0.70 -9.45
CA LYS A 213 -13.44 -0.34 -8.11
C LYS A 213 -13.43 1.17 -7.92
N LEU A 214 -12.96 1.93 -8.93
CA LEU A 214 -13.00 3.40 -8.93
C LEU A 214 -14.44 3.92 -8.87
N GLN A 215 -15.38 3.27 -9.55
CA GLN A 215 -16.81 3.62 -9.45
C GLN A 215 -17.36 3.45 -8.02
N ARG A 216 -16.92 2.41 -7.28
CA ARG A 216 -17.31 2.22 -5.87
C ARG A 216 -16.71 3.31 -4.97
N ILE A 217 -15.47 3.72 -5.22
CA ILE A 217 -14.82 4.84 -4.51
C ILE A 217 -15.57 6.14 -4.81
N ALA A 218 -15.91 6.40 -6.07
CA ALA A 218 -16.70 7.57 -6.46
C ALA A 218 -18.02 7.63 -5.69
N HIS A 219 -18.78 6.55 -5.69
CA HIS A 219 -20.06 6.46 -4.98
C HIS A 219 -19.90 6.72 -3.47
N ALA A 220 -18.86 6.15 -2.85
CA ALA A 220 -18.59 6.35 -1.42
C ALA A 220 -18.25 7.81 -1.08
N LEU A 221 -17.69 8.56 -2.02
CA LEU A 221 -17.33 9.97 -1.89
C LEU A 221 -18.40 10.95 -2.34
N GLY A 222 -19.55 10.46 -2.85
CA GLY A 222 -20.59 11.31 -3.42
C GLY A 222 -20.25 11.85 -4.82
N PHE A 223 -19.22 11.31 -5.49
CA PHE A 223 -18.85 11.64 -6.86
C PHE A 223 -19.42 10.64 -7.86
N LYS A 224 -19.37 11.00 -9.14
CA LYS A 224 -19.68 10.13 -10.26
C LYS A 224 -18.37 9.67 -10.93
N TRP A 225 -18.40 8.53 -11.62
CA TRP A 225 -17.29 7.99 -12.38
C TRP A 225 -17.64 7.85 -13.86
N CYS A 226 -16.87 8.50 -14.73
CA CYS A 226 -17.02 8.37 -16.18
C CYS A 226 -16.00 7.37 -16.73
N LYS A 227 -16.44 6.16 -17.06
CA LYS A 227 -15.58 5.08 -17.56
C LYS A 227 -14.93 5.42 -18.91
N SER A 228 -15.63 6.11 -19.80
CA SER A 228 -15.13 6.46 -21.14
C SER A 228 -14.01 7.51 -21.07
N LYS A 229 -14.20 8.53 -20.23
CA LYS A 229 -13.21 9.60 -20.00
C LYS A 229 -12.19 9.27 -18.92
N TRP A 230 -12.40 8.21 -18.14
CA TRP A 230 -11.56 7.79 -17.03
C TRP A 230 -11.39 8.85 -15.93
N ILE A 231 -12.46 9.55 -15.57
CA ILE A 231 -12.45 10.66 -14.60
C ILE A 231 -13.56 10.55 -13.57
N PHE A 232 -13.27 11.07 -12.37
CA PHE A 232 -14.25 11.42 -11.35
C PHE A 232 -14.81 12.82 -11.65
N TYR A 233 -16.09 13.02 -11.37
CA TYR A 233 -16.75 14.31 -11.50
C TYR A 233 -17.90 14.43 -10.48
N SER A 234 -18.30 15.66 -10.18
CA SER A 234 -19.44 16.00 -9.29
C SER A 234 -20.77 15.86 -9.99
#